data_cc5035c2ccdd28f3336f66d82f581852
#
_entry.id   cc5035c2ccdd28f3336f66d82f581852
#
_cell.length_a   1.000
_cell.length_b   1.000
_cell.length_c   1.000
_cell.angle_alpha   90.00
_cell.angle_beta   90.00
_cell.angle_gamma   90.00
#
_symmetry.space_group_name_H-M   'P 1'
#
loop_
_entity.id
_entity.type
_entity.pdbx_description
1 polymer ?
#
loop_
_entity_poly.entity_id
_entity_poly.type
_entity_poly.pdbx_seq_one_letter_code
_entity_poly.pdbx_strand_id
1 'polypeptide(L)'
;MNKKLLGSAGAALFAISMYAHAVDGMSVEAGSGNNSVDLWRLGAQWNWQKQWFKGPEWHVGGYWDAQIGQWHGASHITDVSLTPTFRLERNTGYGAYLEGAIGFHYLSGKNISASKQFSTNFQFGDHIGAGYRFGDKGQYDLGLRLQHLSNAGIKHPNPGINFAILRFQYNFQ
;
A
#
# COMPACT_ATOMS: atom_id res chain seq x y z
N MET A 1 -52.34 -0.03 18.84
CA MET A 1 -51.98 -0.82 17.61
C MET A 1 -50.75 -0.21 17.04
N ASN A 2 -49.55 -0.71 17.41
CA ASN A 2 -48.27 -0.17 16.98
C ASN A 2 -47.72 -1.03 15.84
N LYS A 3 -47.68 -0.48 14.63
CA LYS A 3 -47.01 -1.09 13.47
C LYS A 3 -45.53 -0.77 13.55
N LYS A 4 -44.71 -1.79 13.84
CA LYS A 4 -43.26 -1.71 13.69
C LYS A 4 -42.91 -1.73 12.19
N LEU A 5 -42.33 -0.63 11.70
CA LEU A 5 -41.66 -0.63 10.41
C LEU A 5 -40.32 -1.35 10.57
N LEU A 6 -40.17 -2.53 9.99
CA LEU A 6 -38.88 -3.15 9.75
C LEU A 6 -38.27 -2.47 8.54
N GLY A 7 -37.25 -1.66 8.78
CA GLY A 7 -36.36 -1.18 7.73
C GLY A 7 -35.42 -2.30 7.32
N SER A 8 -35.64 -2.87 6.14
CA SER A 8 -34.69 -3.78 5.50
C SER A 8 -33.50 -2.97 4.99
N ALA A 9 -32.39 -3.02 5.73
CA ALA A 9 -31.08 -2.58 5.23
C ALA A 9 -30.64 -3.57 4.16
N GLY A 10 -30.83 -3.21 2.89
CA GLY A 10 -30.27 -3.93 1.76
C GLY A 10 -28.77 -3.82 1.79
N ALA A 11 -28.07 -4.87 2.24
CA ALA A 11 -26.65 -5.02 2.02
C ALA A 11 -26.43 -5.22 0.52
N ALA A 12 -26.04 -4.16 -0.18
CA ALA A 12 -25.54 -4.24 -1.54
C ALA A 12 -24.20 -4.98 -1.48
N LEU A 13 -24.22 -6.28 -1.63
CA LEU A 13 -23.06 -7.09 -1.93
C LEU A 13 -22.60 -6.69 -3.34
N PHE A 14 -21.63 -5.78 -3.42
CA PHE A 14 -20.82 -5.62 -4.62
C PHE A 14 -20.05 -6.92 -4.81
N ALA A 15 -20.62 -7.83 -5.58
CA ALA A 15 -19.90 -8.94 -6.16
C ALA A 15 -18.92 -8.35 -7.18
N ILE A 16 -17.73 -7.98 -6.70
CA ILE A 16 -16.59 -7.77 -7.57
C ILE A 16 -16.32 -9.15 -8.15
N SER A 17 -16.71 -9.38 -9.39
CA SER A 17 -16.23 -10.52 -10.16
C SER A 17 -14.72 -10.31 -10.34
N MET A 18 -13.95 -10.78 -9.38
CA MET A 18 -12.54 -10.96 -9.53
C MET A 18 -12.36 -12.06 -10.57
N TYR A 19 -12.23 -11.68 -11.84
CA TYR A 19 -11.46 -12.53 -12.73
C TYR A 19 -10.16 -12.78 -11.97
N ALA A 20 -9.86 -14.05 -11.71
CA ALA A 20 -8.63 -14.45 -11.04
C ALA A 20 -7.46 -14.12 -12.01
N HIS A 21 -7.09 -12.84 -12.07
CA HIS A 21 -5.84 -12.46 -12.68
C HIS A 21 -4.73 -13.03 -11.80
N ALA A 22 -3.81 -13.75 -12.43
CA ALA A 22 -2.61 -14.20 -11.74
C ALA A 22 -1.92 -12.97 -11.12
N VAL A 23 -1.26 -13.18 -9.99
CA VAL A 23 -0.42 -12.14 -9.37
C VAL A 23 0.69 -11.79 -10.35
N ASP A 24 0.87 -10.50 -10.65
CA ASP A 24 1.89 -10.04 -11.59
C ASP A 24 3.28 -9.88 -10.96
N GLY A 25 3.35 -9.85 -9.62
CA GLY A 25 4.62 -9.75 -8.90
C GLY A 25 4.47 -9.92 -7.40
N MET A 26 5.57 -10.26 -6.76
CA MET A 26 5.67 -10.34 -5.29
C MET A 26 6.80 -9.47 -4.79
N SER A 27 6.62 -8.88 -3.61
CA SER A 27 7.61 -7.99 -3.00
C SER A 27 7.91 -8.33 -1.56
N VAL A 28 9.10 -7.95 -1.14
CA VAL A 28 9.50 -7.85 0.25
C VAL A 28 9.92 -6.42 0.55
N GLU A 29 9.50 -5.90 1.68
CA GLU A 29 9.84 -4.58 2.16
C GLU A 29 10.46 -4.66 3.55
N ALA A 30 11.44 -3.78 3.78
CA ALA A 30 11.99 -3.52 5.10
C ALA A 30 12.15 -2.01 5.28
N GLY A 31 11.80 -1.49 6.43
CA GLY A 31 11.84 -0.05 6.67
C GLY A 31 12.00 0.29 8.13
N SER A 32 12.43 1.54 8.35
CA SER A 32 12.56 2.12 9.67
C SER A 32 11.75 3.40 9.75
N GLY A 33 11.01 3.54 10.82
CA GLY A 33 10.16 4.68 11.07
C GLY A 33 10.66 5.56 12.21
N ASN A 34 10.03 6.72 12.35
CA ASN A 34 10.25 7.52 13.54
C ASN A 34 9.75 6.74 14.81
N ASN A 35 10.24 7.14 15.98
CA ASN A 35 9.97 6.51 17.29
C ASN A 35 10.52 5.06 17.43
N SER A 36 11.62 4.74 16.73
CA SER A 36 12.27 3.43 16.81
C SER A 36 11.30 2.28 16.48
N VAL A 37 10.54 2.44 15.42
CA VAL A 37 9.64 1.41 14.88
C VAL A 37 10.22 0.93 13.57
N ASP A 38 10.54 -0.35 13.47
CA ASP A 38 10.95 -1.00 12.25
C ASP A 38 9.77 -1.80 11.67
N LEU A 39 9.79 -2.02 10.37
CA LEU A 39 8.78 -2.84 9.70
C LEU A 39 9.41 -3.80 8.70
N TRP A 40 8.71 -4.88 8.44
CA TRP A 40 8.86 -5.69 7.25
C TRP A 40 7.47 -6.04 6.71
N ARG A 41 7.35 -6.23 5.39
CA ARG A 41 6.11 -6.61 4.69
C ARG A 41 6.41 -7.57 3.54
N LEU A 42 5.43 -8.42 3.27
CA LEU A 42 5.31 -9.17 2.03
C LEU A 42 4.16 -8.60 1.23
N GLY A 43 4.33 -8.48 -0.08
CA GLY A 43 3.34 -7.90 -0.97
C GLY A 43 3.07 -8.75 -2.20
N ALA A 44 1.86 -8.62 -2.72
CA ALA A 44 1.42 -9.16 -3.99
C ALA A 44 0.86 -8.01 -4.84
N GLN A 45 1.21 -8.00 -6.13
CA GLN A 45 0.90 -6.92 -7.05
C GLN A 45 0.05 -7.40 -8.22
N TRP A 46 -0.92 -6.56 -8.63
CA TRP A 46 -1.75 -6.72 -9.83
C TRP A 46 -1.67 -5.45 -10.66
N ASN A 47 -1.08 -5.53 -11.84
CA ASN A 47 -0.86 -4.40 -12.73
C ASN A 47 -2.18 -3.94 -13.37
N TRP A 48 -2.36 -2.63 -13.50
CA TRP A 48 -3.46 -2.10 -14.29
C TRP A 48 -3.15 -2.21 -15.77
N GLN A 49 -4.15 -2.60 -16.54
CA GLN A 49 -4.04 -2.64 -18.01
C GLN A 49 -4.02 -1.24 -18.64
N LYS A 50 -4.52 -0.24 -17.90
CA LYS A 50 -4.67 1.13 -18.38
C LYS A 50 -3.39 1.93 -18.16
N GLN A 51 -3.00 2.65 -19.21
CA GLN A 51 -1.93 3.62 -19.19
C GLN A 51 -2.48 5.02 -19.51
N TRP A 52 -1.94 6.04 -18.85
CA TRP A 52 -2.29 7.45 -19.05
C TRP A 52 -1.05 8.24 -19.44
N PHE A 53 -1.25 9.41 -20.05
CA PHE A 53 -0.17 10.35 -20.40
C PHE A 53 0.99 9.70 -21.17
N LYS A 54 0.64 8.81 -22.11
CA LYS A 54 1.63 8.06 -22.88
C LYS A 54 2.37 8.99 -23.86
N GLY A 55 3.62 9.28 -23.54
CA GLY A 55 4.57 9.98 -24.38
C GLY A 55 5.48 9.02 -25.16
N PRO A 56 6.50 9.54 -25.85
CA PRO A 56 7.45 8.71 -26.61
C PRO A 56 8.24 7.71 -25.73
N GLU A 57 8.61 8.10 -24.52
CA GLU A 57 9.47 7.30 -23.64
C GLU A 57 8.79 6.90 -22.33
N TRP A 58 7.80 7.66 -21.85
CA TRP A 58 7.22 7.53 -20.53
C TRP A 58 5.71 7.44 -20.60
N HIS A 59 5.12 6.76 -19.62
CA HIS A 59 3.69 6.76 -19.37
C HIS A 59 3.42 6.70 -17.85
N VAL A 60 2.21 7.04 -17.47
CA VAL A 60 1.69 6.77 -16.14
C VAL A 60 0.89 5.47 -16.21
N GLY A 61 1.32 4.47 -15.49
CA GLY A 61 0.61 3.23 -15.23
C GLY A 61 0.28 3.10 -13.76
N GLY A 62 0.11 1.87 -13.30
CA GLY A 62 -0.06 1.59 -11.89
C GLY A 62 -0.48 0.16 -11.62
N TYR A 63 -0.72 -0.10 -10.32
CA TYR A 63 -1.04 -1.44 -9.83
C TYR A 63 -1.76 -1.39 -8.48
N TRP A 64 -2.44 -2.46 -8.15
CA TRP A 64 -2.86 -2.74 -6.80
C TRP A 64 -1.74 -3.47 -6.06
N ASP A 65 -1.42 -3.02 -4.85
CA ASP A 65 -0.42 -3.61 -3.97
C ASP A 65 -1.11 -4.06 -2.68
N ALA A 66 -1.29 -5.37 -2.50
CA ALA A 66 -1.82 -5.95 -1.26
C ALA A 66 -0.65 -6.44 -0.42
N GLN A 67 -0.58 -6.02 0.84
CA GLN A 67 0.56 -6.34 1.69
C GLN A 67 0.11 -6.84 3.06
N ILE A 68 0.96 -7.68 3.66
CA ILE A 68 0.88 -8.07 5.06
C ILE A 68 2.29 -7.99 5.68
N GLY A 69 2.40 -7.49 6.89
CA GLY A 69 3.67 -7.39 7.58
C GLY A 69 3.55 -7.12 9.07
N GLN A 70 4.68 -6.84 9.67
CA GLN A 70 4.81 -6.59 11.09
C GLN A 70 5.60 -5.31 11.34
N TRP A 71 5.14 -4.55 12.30
CA TRP A 71 5.89 -3.47 12.90
C TRP A 71 6.46 -3.91 14.24
N HIS A 72 7.70 -3.54 14.49
CA HIS A 72 8.43 -3.81 15.71
C HIS A 72 8.82 -2.49 16.38
N GLY A 73 8.30 -2.25 17.55
CA GLY A 73 8.54 -1.05 18.33
C GLY A 73 8.19 -1.33 19.81
N ALA A 74 7.47 -0.44 20.46
CA ALA A 74 6.96 -0.67 21.81
C ALA A 74 5.95 -1.83 21.88
N SER A 75 5.30 -2.15 20.75
CA SER A 75 4.45 -3.34 20.60
C SER A 75 4.65 -3.95 19.20
N HIS A 76 4.22 -5.21 19.06
CA HIS A 76 4.14 -5.85 17.74
C HIS A 76 2.79 -5.54 17.11
N ILE A 77 2.78 -4.96 15.93
CA ILE A 77 1.57 -4.60 15.20
C ILE A 77 1.58 -5.30 13.86
N THR A 78 0.58 -6.14 13.58
CA THR A 78 0.34 -6.65 12.24
C THR A 78 -0.33 -5.58 11.41
N ASP A 79 0.19 -5.34 10.20
CA ASP A 79 -0.31 -4.40 9.22
C ASP A 79 -0.78 -5.17 7.98
N VAL A 80 -2.04 -5.00 7.61
CA VAL A 80 -2.61 -5.50 6.36
C VAL A 80 -3.05 -4.31 5.54
N SER A 81 -2.63 -4.25 4.28
CA SER A 81 -2.91 -3.09 3.44
C SER A 81 -3.32 -3.44 2.02
N LEU A 82 -4.04 -2.52 1.40
CA LEU A 82 -4.36 -2.51 -0.02
C LEU A 82 -4.15 -1.08 -0.55
N THR A 83 -3.24 -0.95 -1.51
CA THR A 83 -2.77 0.34 -1.98
C THR A 83 -2.84 0.44 -3.51
N PRO A 84 -3.67 1.32 -4.08
CA PRO A 84 -3.59 1.70 -5.49
C PRO A 84 -2.37 2.60 -5.69
N THR A 85 -1.39 2.13 -6.44
CA THR A 85 -0.14 2.84 -6.69
C THR A 85 -0.06 3.32 -8.13
N PHE A 86 0.12 4.60 -8.33
CA PHE A 86 0.42 5.20 -9.64
C PHE A 86 1.92 5.25 -9.83
N ARG A 87 2.36 4.91 -11.04
CA ARG A 87 3.78 4.89 -11.39
C ARG A 87 4.03 5.58 -12.71
N LEU A 88 4.93 6.55 -12.72
CA LEU A 88 5.53 7.13 -13.91
C LEU A 88 6.73 6.28 -14.28
N GLU A 89 6.64 5.53 -15.37
CA GLU A 89 7.67 4.58 -15.79
C GLU A 89 7.93 4.63 -17.30
N ARG A 90 9.05 4.03 -17.70
CA ARG A 90 9.42 3.97 -19.11
C ARG A 90 8.54 2.98 -19.88
N ASN A 91 8.26 3.31 -21.15
CA ASN A 91 7.49 2.43 -22.06
C ASN A 91 8.18 1.07 -22.30
N THR A 92 9.50 0.97 -22.03
CA THR A 92 10.27 -0.25 -22.14
C THR A 92 9.95 -1.28 -21.05
N GLY A 93 9.28 -0.86 -19.96
CA GLY A 93 9.00 -1.72 -18.80
C GLY A 93 10.21 -1.96 -17.90
N TYR A 94 11.35 -1.32 -18.15
CA TYR A 94 12.55 -1.34 -17.29
C TYR A 94 13.20 0.04 -17.24
N GLY A 95 14.06 0.27 -16.24
CA GLY A 95 14.70 1.55 -15.98
C GLY A 95 14.13 2.26 -14.75
N ALA A 96 14.49 3.51 -14.60
CA ALA A 96 14.03 4.33 -13.47
C ALA A 96 12.52 4.61 -13.53
N TYR A 97 11.91 4.74 -12.35
CA TYR A 97 10.52 5.13 -12.19
C TYR A 97 10.32 6.03 -10.96
N LEU A 98 9.19 6.73 -10.95
CA LEU A 98 8.66 7.41 -9.76
C LEU A 98 7.28 6.86 -9.46
N GLU A 99 6.91 6.79 -8.18
CA GLU A 99 5.57 6.34 -7.79
C GLU A 99 4.98 7.17 -6.67
N GLY A 100 3.65 7.13 -6.58
CA GLY A 100 2.89 7.76 -5.51
C GLY A 100 1.57 7.05 -5.30
N ALA A 101 1.13 7.02 -4.04
CA ALA A 101 -0.07 6.30 -3.65
C ALA A 101 -0.72 6.86 -2.39
N ILE A 102 -2.01 6.55 -2.25
CA ILE A 102 -2.73 6.63 -0.98
C ILE A 102 -3.44 5.29 -0.81
N GLY A 103 -3.08 4.54 0.22
CA GLY A 103 -3.60 3.20 0.49
C GLY A 103 -4.39 3.10 1.78
N PHE A 104 -4.97 1.95 1.98
CA PHE A 104 -5.75 1.58 3.17
C PHE A 104 -4.95 0.58 3.98
N HIS A 105 -4.78 0.85 5.28
CA HIS A 105 -4.07 0.01 6.23
C HIS A 105 -4.98 -0.36 7.39
N TYR A 106 -4.96 -1.61 7.81
CA TYR A 106 -5.60 -2.08 9.02
C TYR A 106 -4.55 -2.68 9.96
N LEU A 107 -4.43 -2.08 11.13
CA LEU A 107 -3.45 -2.41 12.14
C LEU A 107 -4.07 -3.27 13.24
N SER A 108 -3.41 -4.34 13.67
CA SER A 108 -3.87 -5.18 14.79
C SER A 108 -3.81 -4.47 16.14
N GLY A 109 -3.03 -3.39 16.24
CA GLY A 109 -2.84 -2.61 17.46
C GLY A 109 -2.69 -1.12 17.16
N LYS A 110 -2.80 -0.30 18.20
CA LYS A 110 -2.75 1.17 18.10
C LYS A 110 -1.54 1.79 18.80
N ASN A 111 -0.84 1.03 19.64
CA ASN A 111 0.30 1.54 20.43
C ASN A 111 1.57 1.54 19.57
N ILE A 112 1.96 2.72 19.08
CA ILE A 112 3.14 2.90 18.21
C ILE A 112 4.41 2.89 19.04
N SER A 113 4.40 3.66 20.15
CA SER A 113 5.51 3.78 21.10
C SER A 113 4.99 4.02 22.50
N ALA A 114 5.85 4.10 23.49
CA ALA A 114 5.47 4.38 24.88
C ALA A 114 4.68 5.69 25.05
N SER A 115 4.87 6.67 24.14
CA SER A 115 4.23 7.99 24.19
C SER A 115 3.28 8.27 23.03
N LYS A 116 3.16 7.35 22.06
CA LYS A 116 2.33 7.55 20.86
C LYS A 116 1.34 6.40 20.62
N GLN A 117 0.09 6.76 20.49
CA GLN A 117 -1.00 5.83 20.23
C GLN A 117 -1.92 6.40 19.15
N PHE A 118 -2.29 5.56 18.19
CA PHE A 118 -3.39 5.86 17.26
C PHE A 118 -4.74 5.75 17.97
N SER A 119 -5.73 6.51 17.48
CA SER A 119 -7.11 6.41 17.95
C SER A 119 -7.92 5.33 17.23
N THR A 120 -7.49 4.91 16.04
CA THR A 120 -8.15 3.92 15.16
C THR A 120 -7.17 2.85 14.72
N ASN A 121 -7.66 1.63 14.44
CA ASN A 121 -6.89 0.58 13.78
C ASN A 121 -6.77 0.82 12.28
N PHE A 122 -7.75 1.49 11.68
CA PHE A 122 -7.72 1.90 10.29
C PHE A 122 -6.87 3.16 10.13
N GLN A 123 -5.96 3.14 9.15
CA GLN A 123 -5.11 4.27 8.76
C GLN A 123 -5.11 4.41 7.23
N PHE A 124 -4.95 5.62 6.74
CA PHE A 124 -4.48 5.87 5.40
C PHE A 124 -2.95 5.82 5.39
N GLY A 125 -2.37 5.21 4.34
CA GLY A 125 -0.94 5.19 4.12
C GLY A 125 -0.64 5.83 2.78
N ASP A 126 -0.15 7.05 2.79
CA ASP A 126 0.32 7.73 1.59
C ASP A 126 1.83 7.54 1.44
N HIS A 127 2.29 7.32 0.21
CA HIS A 127 3.72 7.27 -0.06
C HIS A 127 4.10 7.93 -1.38
N ILE A 128 5.32 8.38 -1.42
CA ILE A 128 6.06 8.69 -2.65
C ILE A 128 7.28 7.77 -2.70
N GLY A 129 7.68 7.40 -3.89
CA GLY A 129 8.82 6.49 -4.08
C GLY A 129 9.52 6.70 -5.41
N ALA A 130 10.73 6.18 -5.47
CA ALA A 130 11.52 6.08 -6.68
C ALA A 130 12.25 4.73 -6.70
N GLY A 131 12.49 4.21 -7.89
CA GLY A 131 13.20 2.95 -8.01
C GLY A 131 13.70 2.70 -9.42
N TYR A 132 14.22 1.51 -9.58
CA TYR A 132 14.76 1.04 -10.82
C TYR A 132 14.37 -0.41 -11.08
N ARG A 133 13.76 -0.66 -12.25
CA ARG A 133 13.43 -2.00 -12.74
C ARG A 133 14.53 -2.49 -13.66
N PHE A 134 15.03 -3.69 -13.45
CA PHE A 134 16.18 -4.26 -14.16
C PHE A 134 16.01 -5.76 -14.44
N GLY A 135 17.02 -6.35 -15.09
CA GLY A 135 16.97 -7.69 -15.66
C GLY A 135 16.55 -7.67 -17.11
N ASP A 136 16.77 -8.76 -17.84
CA ASP A 136 16.59 -8.84 -19.30
C ASP A 136 15.15 -8.52 -19.75
N LYS A 137 14.18 -8.73 -18.87
CA LYS A 137 12.75 -8.47 -19.10
C LYS A 137 12.13 -7.53 -18.05
N GLY A 138 12.94 -6.85 -17.21
CA GLY A 138 12.44 -6.02 -16.13
C GLY A 138 11.84 -6.81 -14.98
N GLN A 139 12.29 -8.03 -14.75
CA GLN A 139 11.73 -8.91 -13.71
C GLN A 139 12.12 -8.50 -12.30
N TYR A 140 13.19 -7.77 -12.10
CA TYR A 140 13.60 -7.27 -10.79
C TYR A 140 13.31 -5.79 -10.63
N ASP A 141 12.91 -5.40 -9.43
CA ASP A 141 12.58 -4.01 -9.10
C ASP A 141 13.15 -3.70 -7.71
N LEU A 142 13.91 -2.63 -7.61
CA LEU A 142 14.45 -2.11 -6.35
C LEU A 142 14.01 -0.67 -6.19
N GLY A 143 13.30 -0.38 -5.10
CA GLY A 143 12.71 0.92 -4.83
C GLY A 143 12.91 1.39 -3.40
N LEU A 144 12.84 2.71 -3.24
CA LEU A 144 12.78 3.40 -1.96
C LEU A 144 11.45 4.12 -1.87
N ARG A 145 10.78 4.02 -0.72
CA ARG A 145 9.51 4.69 -0.41
C ARG A 145 9.64 5.54 0.85
N LEU A 146 9.07 6.71 0.83
CA LEU A 146 8.78 7.49 2.03
C LEU A 146 7.27 7.41 2.25
N GLN A 147 6.86 6.80 3.35
CA GLN A 147 5.45 6.54 3.66
C GLN A 147 5.04 7.24 4.93
N HIS A 148 3.87 7.86 4.90
CA HIS A 148 3.17 8.39 6.07
C HIS A 148 1.91 7.58 6.34
N LEU A 149 1.64 7.24 7.61
CA LEU A 149 0.37 6.65 8.02
C LEU A 149 -0.31 7.53 9.06
N SER A 150 -1.59 7.78 8.82
CA SER A 150 -2.48 8.49 9.75
C SER A 150 -3.95 8.19 9.45
N ASN A 151 -4.85 8.55 10.35
CA ASN A 151 -6.29 8.41 10.10
C ASN A 151 -6.94 9.65 9.44
N ALA A 152 -6.12 10.51 8.82
CA ALA A 152 -6.56 11.76 8.18
C ALA A 152 -7.38 12.69 9.11
N GLY A 153 -7.19 12.62 10.43
CA GLY A 153 -7.91 13.44 11.40
C GLY A 153 -9.34 12.97 11.72
N ILE A 154 -9.76 11.77 11.25
CA ILE A 154 -11.10 11.22 11.53
C ILE A 154 -11.35 11.08 13.03
N LYS A 155 -10.29 10.75 13.79
CA LYS A 155 -10.37 10.64 15.26
C LYS A 155 -9.02 11.02 15.89
N HIS A 156 -9.07 11.73 17.01
CA HIS A 156 -7.89 12.07 17.82
C HIS A 156 -7.68 11.11 19.00
N PRO A 157 -6.40 10.88 19.42
CA PRO A 157 -5.17 11.41 18.87
C PRO A 157 -4.84 10.81 17.50
N ASN A 158 -4.21 11.62 16.61
CA ASN A 158 -3.71 11.20 15.31
C ASN A 158 -2.26 11.65 15.14
N PRO A 159 -1.29 11.03 15.83
CA PRO A 159 0.10 11.47 15.82
C PRO A 159 0.83 11.20 14.51
N GLY A 160 0.30 10.30 13.68
CA GLY A 160 0.97 9.82 12.47
C GLY A 160 2.28 9.07 12.72
N ILE A 161 2.74 8.33 11.73
CA ILE A 161 4.08 7.72 11.69
C ILE A 161 4.64 7.79 10.27
N ASN A 162 5.94 8.07 10.15
CA ASN A 162 6.66 8.09 8.88
C ASN A 162 7.66 6.96 8.84
N PHE A 163 7.78 6.32 7.66
CA PHE A 163 8.75 5.27 7.38
C PHE A 163 9.57 5.60 6.14
N ALA A 164 10.86 5.24 6.19
CA ALA A 164 11.70 5.05 5.02
C ALA A 164 11.79 3.54 4.75
N ILE A 165 11.43 3.11 3.54
CA ILE A 165 11.22 1.70 3.21
C ILE A 165 12.06 1.36 1.98
N LEU A 166 12.85 0.30 2.07
CA LEU A 166 13.47 -0.37 0.93
C LEU A 166 12.54 -1.49 0.48
N ARG A 167 12.25 -1.53 -0.82
CA ARG A 167 11.39 -2.53 -1.47
C ARG A 167 12.17 -3.28 -2.53
N PHE A 168 12.13 -4.59 -2.47
CA PHE A 168 12.55 -5.48 -3.56
C PHE A 168 11.35 -6.24 -4.08
N GLN A 169 11.19 -6.29 -5.41
CA GLN A 169 10.10 -7.01 -6.05
C GLN A 169 10.61 -7.89 -7.19
N TYR A 170 9.96 -9.02 -7.35
CA TYR A 170 10.06 -9.87 -8.53
C TYR A 170 8.74 -9.81 -9.31
N ASN A 171 8.82 -9.41 -10.59
CA ASN A 171 7.68 -9.36 -11.51
C ASN A 171 7.64 -10.68 -12.28
N PHE A 172 6.51 -11.36 -12.24
CA PHE A 172 6.27 -12.58 -13.03
C PHE A 172 6.10 -12.21 -14.52
N GLN A 173 6.39 -13.17 -15.39
CA GLN A 173 6.41 -12.99 -16.85
C GLN A 173 5.36 -13.88 -17.50
#